data_17fe6fb7b230104428c394bcf1490966
#
_entry.id   17fe6fb7b230104428c394bcf1490966
#
_cell.length_a   1.000
_cell.length_b   1.000
_cell.length_c   1.000
_cell.angle_alpha   90.00
_cell.angle_beta   90.00
_cell.angle_gamma   90.00
#
_symmetry.space_group_name_H-M   'P 1'
#
loop_
_entity.id
_entity.type
_entity.pdbx_description
1 polymer ?
#
loop_
_entity_poly.entity_id
_entity_poly.type
_entity_poly.pdbx_seq_one_letter_code
_entity_poly.pdbx_strand_id
1 'polypeptide(L)'
;MKNSIKLIMLFVFSIIIVGCKKEDKSPSYHKGELTILTDESFKSVTEALADGYMINYPETKIKVVTRKEDLGFLDLLQGKARIAVMSKELSPEEVKAFEEQVDMKILPAKFAADAVVFVVPINSPKTSISMDEIKNGLQSENKDFIFDGTNSSNLNFVAQKLKKQPKDLKFSVIPGSQNIIEELNKYPNKIGVIGLNTFSRPYDKTSEKLRELVKVLPVENNGKLYTADSDGLREMKYPFTRVLYFLTNEGNFNIANGFIRYSCTQLGQMIVEKEGLQPYNIYKREVQMR
;
A
#
# COMPACT_ATOMS: atom_id res chain seq x y z
N MET A 1 -17.60 19.66 -69.40
CA MET A 1 -17.40 18.38 -68.73
C MET A 1 -15.94 18.13 -68.26
N LYS A 2 -14.90 18.42 -69.01
CA LYS A 2 -13.50 18.18 -68.60
C LYS A 2 -13.06 18.98 -67.36
N ASN A 3 -13.56 20.21 -67.15
CA ASN A 3 -13.19 21.04 -66.02
C ASN A 3 -13.91 20.66 -64.71
N SER A 4 -15.14 20.14 -64.80
CA SER A 4 -15.90 19.67 -63.65
C SER A 4 -15.28 18.38 -63.04
N ILE A 5 -14.71 17.50 -63.87
CA ILE A 5 -14.03 16.27 -63.42
C ILE A 5 -12.74 16.61 -62.71
N LYS A 6 -11.97 17.62 -63.16
CA LYS A 6 -10.76 18.10 -62.47
C LYS A 6 -11.05 18.72 -61.11
N LEU A 7 -12.17 19.46 -60.98
CA LEU A 7 -12.59 20.06 -59.69
C LEU A 7 -13.03 18.99 -58.71
N ILE A 8 -13.75 17.98 -59.14
CA ILE A 8 -14.15 16.85 -58.25
C ILE A 8 -12.94 16.03 -57.80
N MET A 9 -11.97 15.81 -58.70
CA MET A 9 -10.73 15.08 -58.38
C MET A 9 -9.86 15.85 -57.37
N LEU A 10 -9.81 17.19 -57.45
CA LEU A 10 -9.11 18.05 -56.50
C LEU A 10 -9.79 18.03 -55.11
N PHE A 11 -11.14 17.98 -55.07
CA PHE A 11 -11.90 17.95 -53.81
C PHE A 11 -11.79 16.59 -53.12
N VAL A 12 -11.76 15.47 -53.84
CA VAL A 12 -11.53 14.12 -53.30
C VAL A 12 -10.10 13.98 -52.77
N PHE A 13 -9.10 14.61 -53.41
CA PHE A 13 -7.71 14.59 -52.93
C PHE A 13 -7.52 15.41 -51.64
N SER A 14 -8.29 16.49 -51.46
CA SER A 14 -8.27 17.31 -50.21
C SER A 14 -8.88 16.58 -49.00
N ILE A 15 -9.82 15.66 -49.20
CA ILE A 15 -10.44 14.87 -48.13
C ILE A 15 -9.51 13.79 -47.58
N ILE A 16 -8.55 13.32 -48.39
CA ILE A 16 -7.60 12.27 -47.99
C ILE A 16 -6.51 12.81 -47.03
N ILE A 17 -6.27 14.13 -47.00
CA ILE A 17 -5.24 14.74 -46.15
C ILE A 17 -5.77 15.06 -44.72
N VAL A 18 -7.08 15.01 -44.48
CA VAL A 18 -7.71 15.15 -43.17
C VAL A 18 -7.90 13.78 -42.51
N GLY A 19 -6.94 12.90 -42.70
CA GLY A 19 -6.99 11.57 -42.15
C GLY A 19 -5.88 11.34 -41.13
N CYS A 20 -6.24 10.92 -39.99
CA CYS A 20 -5.42 10.26 -38.98
C CYS A 20 -4.27 11.08 -38.43
N LYS A 21 -4.56 11.93 -37.45
CA LYS A 21 -3.72 11.91 -36.26
C LYS A 21 -3.82 10.49 -35.71
N LYS A 22 -2.91 9.61 -36.09
CA LYS A 22 -2.62 8.43 -35.30
C LYS A 22 -2.30 8.96 -33.91
N GLU A 23 -3.19 8.75 -32.96
CA GLU A 23 -2.80 8.86 -31.57
C GLU A 23 -1.55 8.03 -31.42
N ASP A 24 -0.47 8.67 -31.08
CA ASP A 24 0.79 8.01 -30.83
C ASP A 24 0.57 7.09 -29.60
N LYS A 25 0.27 5.82 -29.89
CA LYS A 25 0.08 4.77 -28.87
C LYS A 25 1.42 4.32 -28.30
N SER A 26 2.47 5.14 -28.45
CA SER A 26 3.74 4.85 -27.80
C SER A 26 3.52 4.74 -26.28
N PRO A 27 4.11 3.73 -25.65
CA PRO A 27 4.09 3.57 -24.22
C PRO A 27 4.52 4.87 -23.53
N SER A 28 3.72 5.37 -22.61
CA SER A 28 4.00 6.65 -21.96
C SER A 28 3.74 6.56 -20.46
N TYR A 29 4.74 6.98 -19.69
CA TYR A 29 4.60 7.04 -18.22
C TYR A 29 3.90 8.32 -17.73
N HIS A 30 3.79 9.35 -18.57
CA HIS A 30 3.30 10.68 -18.18
C HIS A 30 1.86 10.97 -18.62
N LYS A 31 1.16 10.01 -19.23
CA LYS A 31 -0.25 10.13 -19.63
C LYS A 31 -0.99 8.80 -19.55
N GLY A 32 -2.30 8.83 -19.31
CA GLY A 32 -3.18 7.67 -19.32
C GLY A 32 -3.82 7.39 -17.97
N GLU A 33 -4.47 6.24 -17.86
CA GLU A 33 -5.21 5.84 -16.66
C GLU A 33 -4.54 4.64 -15.99
N LEU A 34 -4.49 4.64 -14.65
CA LEU A 34 -3.92 3.58 -13.83
C LEU A 34 -4.84 3.26 -12.67
N THR A 35 -5.12 1.98 -12.44
CA THR A 35 -5.75 1.50 -11.21
C THR A 35 -4.70 0.83 -10.35
N ILE A 36 -4.62 1.27 -9.08
CA ILE A 36 -3.74 0.72 -8.04
C ILE A 36 -4.62 0.08 -6.98
N LEU A 37 -4.35 -1.18 -6.64
CA LEU A 37 -4.98 -1.87 -5.53
C LEU A 37 -4.12 -1.74 -4.27
N THR A 38 -4.76 -1.42 -3.15
CA THR A 38 -4.08 -1.28 -1.86
C THR A 38 -4.95 -1.83 -0.75
N ASP A 39 -4.34 -2.47 0.24
CA ASP A 39 -5.05 -2.77 1.49
C ASP A 39 -5.35 -1.44 2.22
N GLU A 40 -6.42 -1.43 3.01
CA GLU A 40 -6.84 -0.26 3.78
C GLU A 40 -5.71 0.26 4.69
N SER A 41 -4.88 -0.65 5.19
CA SER A 41 -3.74 -0.34 6.06
C SER A 41 -2.67 0.56 5.42
N PHE A 42 -2.60 0.63 4.09
CA PHE A 42 -1.65 1.50 3.35
C PHE A 42 -2.33 2.44 2.38
N LYS A 43 -3.64 2.65 2.55
CA LYS A 43 -4.43 3.51 1.66
C LYS A 43 -3.88 4.93 1.66
N SER A 44 -3.62 5.50 2.84
CA SER A 44 -3.16 6.88 2.99
C SER A 44 -1.88 7.16 2.18
N VAL A 45 -0.82 6.37 2.39
CA VAL A 45 0.45 6.55 1.67
C VAL A 45 0.31 6.30 0.17
N THR A 46 -0.54 5.35 -0.23
CA THR A 46 -0.78 5.05 -1.65
C THR A 46 -1.50 6.20 -2.35
N GLU A 47 -2.53 6.78 -1.72
CA GLU A 47 -3.26 7.94 -2.24
C GLU A 47 -2.35 9.16 -2.32
N ALA A 48 -1.56 9.44 -1.29
CA ALA A 48 -0.62 10.56 -1.28
C ALA A 48 0.44 10.46 -2.39
N LEU A 49 0.95 9.25 -2.67
CA LEU A 49 1.87 9.00 -3.79
C LEU A 49 1.17 9.17 -5.14
N ALA A 50 -0.08 8.72 -5.27
CA ALA A 50 -0.88 8.88 -6.49
C ALA A 50 -1.15 10.36 -6.78
N ASP A 51 -1.55 11.13 -5.77
CA ASP A 51 -1.77 12.57 -5.89
C ASP A 51 -0.48 13.30 -6.28
N GLY A 52 0.63 12.99 -5.62
CA GLY A 52 1.94 13.54 -5.97
C GLY A 52 2.37 13.23 -7.40
N TYR A 53 2.07 12.02 -7.89
CA TYR A 53 2.34 11.65 -9.28
C TYR A 53 1.48 12.44 -10.24
N MET A 54 0.16 12.56 -10.01
CA MET A 54 -0.76 13.32 -10.87
C MET A 54 -0.43 14.82 -10.89
N ILE A 55 0.08 15.38 -9.79
CA ILE A 55 0.58 16.78 -9.77
C ILE A 55 1.78 16.94 -10.71
N ASN A 56 2.72 15.98 -10.73
CA ASN A 56 3.89 16.03 -11.60
C ASN A 56 3.58 15.68 -13.06
N TYR A 57 2.55 14.87 -13.30
CA TYR A 57 2.12 14.40 -14.62
C TYR A 57 0.60 14.60 -14.80
N PRO A 58 0.15 15.82 -15.14
CA PRO A 58 -1.27 16.18 -15.14
C PRO A 58 -2.14 15.44 -16.17
N GLU A 59 -1.52 14.83 -17.18
CA GLU A 59 -2.24 14.01 -18.17
C GLU A 59 -2.50 12.57 -17.69
N THR A 60 -2.18 12.27 -16.41
CA THR A 60 -2.43 10.97 -15.81
C THR A 60 -3.66 11.00 -14.91
N LYS A 61 -4.39 9.89 -14.87
CA LYS A 61 -5.48 9.65 -13.92
C LYS A 61 -5.20 8.38 -13.15
N ILE A 62 -4.95 8.50 -11.85
CA ILE A 62 -4.71 7.35 -10.99
C ILE A 62 -5.92 7.15 -10.08
N LYS A 63 -6.46 5.93 -10.09
CA LYS A 63 -7.51 5.50 -9.18
C LYS A 63 -6.92 4.51 -8.17
N VAL A 64 -6.92 4.87 -6.90
CA VAL A 64 -6.59 3.96 -5.80
C VAL A 64 -7.88 3.26 -5.36
N VAL A 65 -7.85 1.94 -5.34
CA VAL A 65 -8.99 1.10 -4.96
C VAL A 65 -8.60 0.24 -3.77
N THR A 66 -9.35 0.37 -2.70
CA THR A 66 -9.15 -0.44 -1.50
C THR A 66 -9.58 -1.88 -1.74
N ARG A 67 -8.66 -2.81 -1.50
CA ARG A 67 -8.87 -4.24 -1.66
C ARG A 67 -8.03 -4.98 -0.62
N LYS A 68 -8.59 -5.97 0.06
CA LYS A 68 -7.80 -6.79 0.99
C LYS A 68 -6.62 -7.42 0.26
N GLU A 69 -5.46 -7.51 0.92
CA GLU A 69 -4.16 -7.81 0.30
C GLU A 69 -4.19 -9.06 -0.59
N ASP A 70 -4.76 -10.19 -0.10
CA ASP A 70 -4.83 -11.42 -0.89
C ASP A 70 -5.73 -11.29 -2.12
N LEU A 71 -6.84 -10.57 -1.97
CA LEU A 71 -7.76 -10.31 -3.09
C LEU A 71 -7.16 -9.33 -4.10
N GLY A 72 -6.37 -8.36 -3.62
CA GLY A 72 -5.62 -7.44 -4.47
C GLY A 72 -4.58 -8.18 -5.31
N PHE A 73 -3.87 -9.13 -4.72
CA PHE A 73 -2.93 -9.98 -5.44
C PHE A 73 -3.63 -10.82 -6.53
N LEU A 74 -4.76 -11.45 -6.21
CA LEU A 74 -5.55 -12.21 -7.19
C LEU A 74 -6.09 -11.32 -8.34
N ASP A 75 -6.57 -10.13 -8.02
CA ASP A 75 -7.06 -9.18 -9.03
C ASP A 75 -5.90 -8.66 -9.92
N LEU A 76 -4.68 -8.52 -9.39
CA LEU A 76 -3.47 -8.22 -10.18
C LEU A 76 -3.15 -9.37 -11.17
N LEU A 77 -3.17 -10.61 -10.70
CA LEU A 77 -2.96 -11.80 -11.55
C LEU A 77 -3.98 -11.89 -12.69
N GLN A 78 -5.23 -11.51 -12.41
CA GLN A 78 -6.32 -11.50 -13.40
C GLN A 78 -6.30 -10.29 -14.35
N GLY A 79 -5.31 -9.39 -14.21
CA GLY A 79 -5.20 -8.20 -15.05
C GLY A 79 -6.27 -7.13 -14.78
N LYS A 80 -7.03 -7.20 -13.66
CA LYS A 80 -8.05 -6.21 -13.29
C LYS A 80 -7.45 -4.88 -12.82
N ALA A 81 -6.19 -4.90 -12.41
CA ALA A 81 -5.39 -3.72 -12.08
C ALA A 81 -3.96 -3.93 -12.54
N ARG A 82 -3.19 -2.85 -12.63
CA ARG A 82 -1.78 -2.92 -13.06
C ARG A 82 -0.80 -2.90 -11.91
N ILE A 83 -1.21 -2.43 -10.72
CA ILE A 83 -0.39 -2.39 -9.52
C ILE A 83 -1.18 -2.92 -8.35
N ALA A 84 -0.53 -3.72 -7.50
CA ALA A 84 -0.97 -4.05 -6.15
C ALA A 84 0.11 -3.66 -5.13
N VAL A 85 -0.30 -3.05 -4.02
CA VAL A 85 0.55 -2.77 -2.87
C VAL A 85 0.51 -3.96 -1.93
N MET A 86 1.67 -4.47 -1.57
CA MET A 86 1.85 -5.67 -0.76
C MET A 86 2.76 -5.41 0.44
N SER A 87 2.60 -6.23 1.48
CA SER A 87 3.45 -6.19 2.68
C SER A 87 3.92 -7.57 3.14
N LYS A 88 3.21 -8.63 2.78
CA LYS A 88 3.59 -10.00 3.10
C LYS A 88 4.67 -10.52 2.14
N GLU A 89 5.47 -11.46 2.58
CA GLU A 89 6.30 -12.26 1.68
C GLU A 89 5.41 -13.26 0.91
N LEU A 90 5.58 -13.31 -0.41
CA LEU A 90 4.82 -14.25 -1.23
C LEU A 90 5.34 -15.68 -1.02
N SER A 91 4.42 -16.63 -0.95
CA SER A 91 4.78 -18.04 -0.91
C SER A 91 5.38 -18.50 -2.25
N PRO A 92 6.13 -19.61 -2.29
CA PRO A 92 6.64 -20.17 -3.55
C PRO A 92 5.53 -20.43 -4.57
N GLU A 93 4.32 -20.83 -4.12
CA GLU A 93 3.16 -21.07 -4.97
C GLU A 93 2.61 -19.76 -5.55
N GLU A 94 2.58 -18.68 -4.74
CA GLU A 94 2.17 -17.35 -5.19
C GLU A 94 3.17 -16.76 -6.20
N VAL A 95 4.47 -16.94 -5.96
CA VAL A 95 5.54 -16.54 -6.91
C VAL A 95 5.34 -17.28 -8.22
N LYS A 96 5.18 -18.59 -8.18
CA LYS A 96 4.96 -19.43 -9.36
C LYS A 96 3.69 -19.01 -10.12
N ALA A 97 2.58 -18.81 -9.41
CA ALA A 97 1.32 -18.36 -10.01
C ALA A 97 1.47 -17.00 -10.71
N PHE A 98 2.21 -16.06 -10.12
CA PHE A 98 2.48 -14.77 -10.75
C PHE A 98 3.31 -14.96 -12.03
N GLU A 99 4.42 -15.67 -11.96
CA GLU A 99 5.33 -15.86 -13.10
C GLU A 99 4.65 -16.60 -14.26
N GLU A 100 3.79 -17.57 -13.96
CA GLU A 100 3.04 -18.31 -15.00
C GLU A 100 1.89 -17.50 -15.62
N GLN A 101 1.17 -16.68 -14.82
CA GLN A 101 0.01 -15.94 -15.33
C GLN A 101 0.38 -14.60 -15.96
N VAL A 102 1.41 -13.94 -15.44
CA VAL A 102 1.85 -12.62 -15.90
C VAL A 102 2.96 -12.73 -16.95
N ASP A 103 3.60 -13.90 -17.07
CA ASP A 103 4.76 -14.15 -17.94
C ASP A 103 5.93 -13.18 -17.65
N MET A 104 6.15 -12.91 -16.37
CA MET A 104 7.19 -12.01 -15.88
C MET A 104 7.78 -12.53 -14.57
N LYS A 105 9.07 -12.27 -14.35
CA LYS A 105 9.68 -12.50 -13.04
C LYS A 105 9.13 -11.49 -12.02
N ILE A 106 8.93 -11.97 -10.79
CA ILE A 106 8.56 -11.09 -9.68
C ILE A 106 9.72 -10.15 -9.35
N LEU A 107 9.45 -8.85 -9.40
CA LEU A 107 10.38 -7.78 -9.02
C LEU A 107 9.68 -6.81 -8.05
N PRO A 108 9.68 -7.11 -6.73
CA PRO A 108 9.04 -6.25 -5.74
C PRO A 108 9.74 -4.89 -5.64
N ALA A 109 9.04 -3.81 -5.94
CA ALA A 109 9.56 -2.45 -5.82
C ALA A 109 9.28 -1.90 -4.41
N LYS A 110 10.24 -2.01 -3.50
CA LYS A 110 10.14 -1.57 -2.11
C LYS A 110 10.16 -0.06 -2.01
N PHE A 111 9.22 0.53 -1.24
CA PHE A 111 9.11 1.99 -1.15
C PHE A 111 8.97 2.55 0.26
N ALA A 112 8.46 1.79 1.24
CA ALA A 112 8.26 2.26 2.60
C ALA A 112 8.47 1.15 3.62
N ALA A 113 8.82 1.50 4.87
CA ALA A 113 8.61 0.63 6.01
C ALA A 113 7.46 1.16 6.86
N ASP A 114 6.54 0.27 7.19
CA ASP A 114 5.34 0.44 8.02
C ASP A 114 5.42 -0.55 9.18
N ALA A 115 4.45 -0.52 10.09
CA ALA A 115 4.33 -1.51 11.15
C ALA A 115 2.89 -1.98 11.32
N VAL A 116 2.73 -3.24 11.72
CA VAL A 116 1.49 -3.69 12.36
C VAL A 116 1.61 -3.39 13.85
N VAL A 117 0.66 -2.62 14.38
CA VAL A 117 0.67 -2.17 15.78
C VAL A 117 -0.52 -2.74 16.56
N PHE A 118 -0.28 -2.95 17.86
CA PHE A 118 -1.26 -3.42 18.81
C PHE A 118 -1.76 -2.22 19.60
N VAL A 119 -3.07 -1.97 19.54
CA VAL A 119 -3.69 -0.80 20.17
C VAL A 119 -4.72 -1.21 21.19
N VAL A 120 -4.82 -0.40 22.24
CA VAL A 120 -5.85 -0.51 23.28
C VAL A 120 -6.50 0.86 23.48
N PRO A 121 -7.70 0.94 24.08
CA PRO A 121 -8.29 2.23 24.46
C PRO A 121 -7.30 3.11 25.21
N ILE A 122 -7.35 4.42 24.99
CA ILE A 122 -6.41 5.37 25.61
C ILE A 122 -6.35 5.23 27.15
N ASN A 123 -7.49 4.94 27.78
CA ASN A 123 -7.62 4.77 29.24
C ASN A 123 -7.33 3.34 29.74
N SER A 124 -6.92 2.42 28.87
CA SER A 124 -6.58 1.05 29.27
C SER A 124 -5.41 1.04 30.27
N PRO A 125 -5.42 0.22 31.32
CA PRO A 125 -4.27 0.08 32.23
C PRO A 125 -3.07 -0.64 31.58
N LYS A 126 -3.27 -1.32 30.43
CA LYS A 126 -2.21 -2.07 29.75
C LYS A 126 -1.17 -1.12 29.14
N THR A 127 0.11 -1.34 29.45
CA THR A 127 1.23 -0.47 29.03
C THR A 127 2.17 -1.09 27.99
N SER A 128 2.13 -2.42 27.82
CA SER A 128 2.94 -3.16 26.86
C SER A 128 2.28 -4.50 26.54
N ILE A 129 2.81 -5.20 25.54
CA ILE A 129 2.42 -6.56 25.19
C ILE A 129 3.65 -7.38 24.85
N SER A 130 3.74 -8.62 25.32
CA SER A 130 4.86 -9.50 25.00
C SER A 130 4.59 -10.35 23.74
N MET A 131 5.67 -10.82 23.10
CA MET A 131 5.54 -11.77 21.98
C MET A 131 4.79 -13.05 22.38
N ASP A 132 4.93 -13.49 23.65
CA ASP A 132 4.25 -14.69 24.14
C ASP A 132 2.76 -14.43 24.40
N GLU A 133 2.38 -13.25 24.91
CA GLU A 133 0.97 -12.83 25.00
C GLU A 133 0.32 -12.79 23.63
N ILE A 134 1.01 -12.26 22.59
CA ILE A 134 0.50 -12.24 21.22
C ILE A 134 0.28 -13.66 20.71
N LYS A 135 1.27 -14.54 20.85
CA LYS A 135 1.17 -15.95 20.39
C LYS A 135 0.04 -16.69 21.10
N ASN A 136 -0.04 -16.57 22.41
CA ASN A 136 -1.02 -17.28 23.22
C ASN A 136 -2.44 -16.74 22.98
N GLY A 137 -2.61 -15.44 22.94
CA GLY A 137 -3.90 -14.81 22.70
C GLY A 137 -4.47 -15.09 21.30
N LEU A 138 -3.59 -15.24 20.28
CA LEU A 138 -4.01 -15.65 18.93
C LEU A 138 -4.29 -17.15 18.79
N GLN A 139 -4.08 -17.94 19.85
CA GLN A 139 -4.47 -19.35 19.94
C GLN A 139 -5.67 -19.56 20.88
N SER A 140 -6.03 -18.52 21.64
CA SER A 140 -7.10 -18.56 22.64
C SER A 140 -8.48 -18.49 22.00
N GLU A 141 -9.41 -19.30 22.47
CA GLU A 141 -10.82 -19.25 22.09
C GLU A 141 -11.51 -17.94 22.54
N ASN A 142 -10.89 -17.17 23.45
CA ASN A 142 -11.36 -15.84 23.85
C ASN A 142 -11.29 -14.83 22.73
N LYS A 143 -10.46 -15.09 21.67
CA LYS A 143 -10.26 -14.19 20.52
C LYS A 143 -9.90 -12.77 20.99
N ASP A 144 -8.85 -12.66 21.78
CA ASP A 144 -8.44 -11.42 22.46
C ASP A 144 -8.04 -10.30 21.49
N PHE A 145 -7.72 -10.64 20.23
CA PHE A 145 -7.32 -9.70 19.20
C PHE A 145 -8.43 -9.42 18.18
N ILE A 146 -8.50 -8.18 17.72
CA ILE A 146 -9.44 -7.72 16.68
C ILE A 146 -8.64 -7.31 15.45
N PHE A 147 -8.92 -7.96 14.31
CA PHE A 147 -8.37 -7.64 12.99
C PHE A 147 -9.44 -7.04 12.07
N ASP A 148 -9.01 -6.42 11.00
CA ASP A 148 -9.86 -5.76 10.00
C ASP A 148 -10.39 -6.69 8.90
N GLY A 149 -10.10 -7.98 8.99
CA GLY A 149 -10.61 -9.01 8.06
C GLY A 149 -9.72 -10.24 7.97
N THR A 150 -10.20 -11.26 7.25
CA THR A 150 -9.54 -12.56 7.11
C THR A 150 -8.46 -12.62 6.02
N ASN A 151 -8.51 -11.72 5.03
CA ASN A 151 -7.54 -11.64 3.92
C ASN A 151 -6.77 -10.31 3.97
N SER A 152 -6.65 -9.72 5.17
CA SER A 152 -6.02 -8.42 5.34
C SER A 152 -4.51 -8.54 5.50
N SER A 153 -3.82 -7.48 5.10
CA SER A 153 -2.37 -7.36 5.23
C SER A 153 -1.89 -7.49 6.68
N ASN A 154 -2.66 -6.97 7.64
CA ASN A 154 -2.31 -7.05 9.05
C ASN A 154 -2.31 -8.49 9.56
N LEU A 155 -3.36 -9.26 9.23
CA LEU A 155 -3.46 -10.66 9.62
C LEU A 155 -2.39 -11.52 8.95
N ASN A 156 -2.19 -11.35 7.64
CA ASN A 156 -1.19 -12.08 6.87
C ASN A 156 0.21 -11.87 7.46
N PHE A 157 0.57 -10.62 7.71
CA PHE A 157 1.89 -10.28 8.23
C PHE A 157 2.11 -10.83 9.66
N VAL A 158 1.13 -10.70 10.56
CA VAL A 158 1.21 -11.27 11.91
C VAL A 158 1.34 -12.78 11.85
N ALA A 159 0.55 -13.46 11.02
CA ALA A 159 0.64 -14.90 10.84
C ALA A 159 2.04 -15.33 10.36
N GLN A 160 2.60 -14.65 9.35
CA GLN A 160 3.96 -14.93 8.87
C GLN A 160 5.02 -14.74 9.96
N LYS A 161 4.95 -13.64 10.72
CA LYS A 161 5.86 -13.39 11.86
C LYS A 161 5.81 -14.49 12.91
N LEU A 162 4.64 -15.04 13.15
CA LEU A 162 4.43 -16.15 14.09
C LEU A 162 4.69 -17.52 13.48
N LYS A 163 5.05 -17.61 12.20
CA LYS A 163 5.21 -18.85 11.42
C LYS A 163 3.95 -19.74 11.47
N LYS A 164 2.79 -19.10 11.33
CA LYS A 164 1.45 -19.71 11.31
C LYS A 164 0.73 -19.36 10.01
N GLN A 165 -0.32 -20.14 9.70
CA GLN A 165 -1.27 -19.74 8.65
C GLN A 165 -2.34 -18.81 9.25
N PRO A 166 -2.87 -17.81 8.51
CA PRO A 166 -3.95 -16.96 9.01
C PRO A 166 -5.17 -17.71 9.54
N LYS A 167 -5.53 -18.84 8.90
CA LYS A 167 -6.64 -19.72 9.29
C LYS A 167 -6.46 -20.42 10.65
N ASP A 168 -5.22 -20.53 11.13
CA ASP A 168 -4.90 -21.19 12.40
C ASP A 168 -4.98 -20.22 13.58
N LEU A 169 -5.19 -18.93 13.31
CA LEU A 169 -5.27 -17.91 14.34
C LEU A 169 -6.72 -17.68 14.80
N LYS A 170 -6.88 -17.40 16.09
CA LYS A 170 -8.17 -17.10 16.73
C LYS A 170 -8.27 -15.61 16.97
N PHE A 171 -9.24 -14.95 16.35
CA PHE A 171 -9.42 -13.49 16.43
C PHE A 171 -10.87 -13.08 16.20
N SER A 172 -11.21 -11.86 16.59
CA SER A 172 -12.46 -11.18 16.23
C SER A 172 -12.24 -10.29 15.02
N VAL A 173 -13.31 -9.93 14.32
CA VAL A 173 -13.24 -9.06 13.14
C VAL A 173 -14.13 -7.84 13.35
N ILE A 174 -13.55 -6.65 13.13
CA ILE A 174 -14.27 -5.40 12.88
C ILE A 174 -13.76 -4.89 11.53
N PRO A 175 -14.61 -4.81 10.49
CA PRO A 175 -14.16 -4.39 9.16
C PRO A 175 -13.65 -2.93 9.19
N GLY A 176 -12.43 -2.72 8.73
CA GLY A 176 -11.79 -1.41 8.65
C GLY A 176 -10.92 -1.06 9.86
N SER A 177 -9.66 -0.70 9.61
CA SER A 177 -8.70 -0.33 10.67
C SER A 177 -9.16 0.91 11.46
N GLN A 178 -9.77 1.89 10.80
CA GLN A 178 -10.34 3.06 11.46
C GLN A 178 -11.50 2.67 12.38
N ASN A 179 -12.42 1.81 11.92
CA ASN A 179 -13.55 1.33 12.73
C ASN A 179 -13.08 0.57 13.98
N ILE A 180 -11.96 -0.20 13.85
CA ILE A 180 -11.36 -0.85 15.03
C ILE A 180 -11.02 0.19 16.09
N ILE A 181 -10.34 1.29 15.71
CA ILE A 181 -9.96 2.36 16.64
C ILE A 181 -11.20 2.99 17.28
N GLU A 182 -12.20 3.37 16.48
CA GLU A 182 -13.40 4.08 16.93
C GLU A 182 -14.27 3.22 17.85
N GLU A 183 -14.29 1.90 17.63
CA GLU A 183 -15.13 0.97 18.38
C GLU A 183 -14.43 0.28 19.55
N LEU A 184 -13.10 0.38 19.67
CA LEU A 184 -12.31 -0.40 20.62
C LEU A 184 -12.72 -0.15 22.07
N ASN A 185 -13.22 1.05 22.40
CA ASN A 185 -13.75 1.37 23.74
C ASN A 185 -14.95 0.49 24.17
N LYS A 186 -15.67 -0.09 23.20
CA LYS A 186 -16.76 -1.05 23.48
C LYS A 186 -16.23 -2.42 23.92
N TYR A 187 -14.94 -2.67 23.73
CA TYR A 187 -14.27 -3.94 23.97
C TYR A 187 -13.00 -3.77 24.85
N PRO A 188 -13.15 -3.35 26.11
CA PRO A 188 -12.03 -2.89 26.95
C PRO A 188 -10.95 -3.97 27.19
N ASN A 189 -11.30 -5.25 27.05
CA ASN A 189 -10.39 -6.39 27.22
C ASN A 189 -9.80 -6.91 25.89
N LYS A 190 -10.09 -6.26 24.77
CA LYS A 190 -9.58 -6.65 23.46
C LYS A 190 -8.45 -5.72 23.02
N ILE A 191 -7.65 -6.24 22.11
CA ILE A 191 -6.51 -5.53 21.50
C ILE A 191 -6.78 -5.40 20.02
N GLY A 192 -6.80 -4.17 19.52
CA GLY A 192 -6.89 -3.90 18.07
C GLY A 192 -5.55 -4.16 17.40
N VAL A 193 -5.57 -4.76 16.21
CA VAL A 193 -4.38 -5.00 15.38
C VAL A 193 -4.57 -4.28 14.05
N ILE A 194 -3.78 -3.23 13.84
CA ILE A 194 -3.95 -2.30 12.72
C ILE A 194 -2.60 -1.93 12.10
N GLY A 195 -2.62 -1.40 10.87
CA GLY A 195 -1.44 -0.79 10.27
C GLY A 195 -1.15 0.59 10.84
N LEU A 196 0.10 0.93 11.09
CA LEU A 196 0.52 2.22 11.61
C LEU A 196 0.08 3.37 10.68
N ASN A 197 0.10 3.17 9.36
CA ASN A 197 -0.32 4.17 8.38
C ASN A 197 -1.80 4.60 8.52
N THR A 198 -2.61 3.86 9.26
CA THR A 198 -4.01 4.25 9.55
C THR A 198 -4.10 5.62 10.26
N PHE A 199 -3.10 5.96 11.10
CA PHE A 199 -3.07 7.19 11.89
C PHE A 199 -1.69 7.85 12.01
N SER A 200 -0.72 7.43 11.19
CA SER A 200 0.67 7.90 11.28
C SER A 200 0.87 9.35 10.81
N ARG A 201 -0.01 9.89 9.99
CA ARG A 201 0.05 11.24 9.45
C ARG A 201 0.16 12.31 10.54
N PRO A 202 1.30 13.05 10.67
CA PRO A 202 1.52 13.93 11.82
C PRO A 202 0.56 15.13 11.87
N TYR A 203 0.18 15.66 10.71
CA TYR A 203 -0.58 16.91 10.58
C TYR A 203 -2.01 16.73 10.05
N ASP A 204 -2.49 15.48 9.98
CA ASP A 204 -3.85 15.19 9.54
C ASP A 204 -4.80 15.15 10.74
N LYS A 205 -5.88 15.95 10.67
CA LYS A 205 -6.88 16.06 11.75
C LYS A 205 -7.62 14.75 12.04
N THR A 206 -7.81 13.92 11.03
CA THR A 206 -8.44 12.61 11.21
C THR A 206 -7.51 11.68 11.97
N SER A 207 -6.25 11.61 11.56
CA SER A 207 -5.21 10.83 12.25
C SER A 207 -5.00 11.31 13.69
N GLU A 208 -5.04 12.63 13.93
CA GLU A 208 -4.95 13.21 15.27
C GLU A 208 -6.09 12.71 16.17
N LYS A 209 -7.34 12.80 15.73
CA LYS A 209 -8.51 12.28 16.45
C LYS A 209 -8.40 10.78 16.73
N LEU A 210 -7.92 9.99 15.78
CA LEU A 210 -7.73 8.55 15.99
C LEU A 210 -6.67 8.26 17.06
N ARG A 211 -5.56 9.04 17.10
CA ARG A 211 -4.53 8.93 18.13
C ARG A 211 -5.02 9.28 19.53
N GLU A 212 -6.04 10.13 19.66
CA GLU A 212 -6.66 10.47 20.94
C GLU A 212 -7.51 9.34 21.54
N LEU A 213 -7.99 8.40 20.71
CA LEU A 213 -8.87 7.32 21.13
C LEU A 213 -8.11 6.09 21.65
N VAL A 214 -6.89 5.87 21.16
CA VAL A 214 -6.13 4.65 21.43
C VAL A 214 -4.67 4.97 21.76
N LYS A 215 -4.03 4.02 22.44
CA LYS A 215 -2.57 4.02 22.59
C LYS A 215 -1.97 2.77 21.96
N VAL A 216 -0.81 2.95 21.34
CA VAL A 216 0.00 1.86 20.79
C VAL A 216 0.77 1.20 21.93
N LEU A 217 0.69 -0.12 22.01
CA LEU A 217 1.47 -0.89 22.97
C LEU A 217 2.87 -1.16 22.44
N PRO A 218 3.94 -0.81 23.18
CA PRO A 218 5.27 -1.36 22.94
C PRO A 218 5.24 -2.88 22.99
N VAL A 219 6.02 -3.53 22.12
CA VAL A 219 6.15 -5.00 22.08
C VAL A 219 7.40 -5.42 22.83
N GLU A 220 7.23 -6.27 23.84
CA GLU A 220 8.34 -6.90 24.53
C GLU A 220 8.81 -8.15 23.77
N ASN A 221 10.09 -8.19 23.44
CA ASN A 221 10.72 -9.36 22.84
C ASN A 221 12.09 -9.59 23.50
N ASN A 222 12.30 -10.78 24.04
CA ASN A 222 13.53 -11.17 24.78
C ASN A 222 13.92 -10.19 25.89
N GLY A 223 12.95 -9.74 26.69
CA GLY A 223 13.16 -8.84 27.83
C GLY A 223 13.44 -7.37 27.44
N LYS A 224 13.26 -7.00 26.17
CA LYS A 224 13.40 -5.61 25.68
C LYS A 224 12.09 -5.12 25.09
N LEU A 225 11.75 -3.87 25.40
CA LEU A 225 10.61 -3.18 24.82
C LEU A 225 11.00 -2.47 23.54
N TYR A 226 10.16 -2.60 22.52
CA TYR A 226 10.32 -1.97 21.21
C TYR A 226 9.08 -1.17 20.87
N THR A 227 9.29 0.04 20.39
CA THR A 227 8.25 0.97 19.94
C THR A 227 8.20 1.05 18.41
N ALA A 228 7.01 1.29 17.86
CA ALA A 228 6.82 1.50 16.41
C ALA A 228 7.04 2.98 16.04
N ASP A 229 8.11 3.57 16.56
CA ASP A 229 8.55 4.93 16.21
C ASP A 229 9.50 4.93 14.99
N SER A 230 9.93 6.12 14.57
CA SER A 230 10.81 6.26 13.40
C SER A 230 12.13 5.50 13.53
N ASP A 231 12.70 5.40 14.73
CA ASP A 231 13.94 4.64 14.94
C ASP A 231 13.67 3.13 14.92
N GLY A 232 12.57 2.70 15.55
CA GLY A 232 12.12 1.31 15.51
C GLY A 232 11.85 0.81 14.10
N LEU A 233 11.27 1.65 13.24
CA LEU A 233 11.01 1.35 11.83
C LEU A 233 12.29 1.36 11.00
N ARG A 234 13.11 2.42 11.12
CA ARG A 234 14.35 2.58 10.34
C ARG A 234 15.33 1.44 10.57
N GLU A 235 15.48 1.01 11.81
CA GLU A 235 16.40 -0.03 12.20
C GLU A 235 15.78 -1.44 12.18
N MET A 236 14.52 -1.55 11.75
CA MET A 236 13.73 -2.80 11.74
C MET A 236 13.71 -3.52 13.10
N LYS A 237 13.83 -2.75 14.20
CA LYS A 237 13.89 -3.28 15.57
C LYS A 237 12.53 -3.64 16.13
N TYR A 238 11.49 -2.87 15.77
CA TYR A 238 10.13 -3.21 16.19
C TYR A 238 9.73 -4.57 15.55
N PRO A 239 9.31 -5.57 16.33
CA PRO A 239 9.14 -6.93 15.83
C PRO A 239 8.16 -7.09 14.67
N PHE A 240 7.17 -6.19 14.58
CA PHE A 240 6.15 -6.20 13.54
C PHE A 240 6.34 -5.08 12.51
N THR A 241 7.58 -4.63 12.30
CA THR A 241 7.92 -3.77 11.15
C THR A 241 7.85 -4.59 9.87
N ARG A 242 7.23 -4.01 8.84
CA ARG A 242 7.06 -4.61 7.51
C ARG A 242 7.52 -3.65 6.41
N VAL A 243 7.93 -4.20 5.29
CA VAL A 243 8.30 -3.43 4.11
C VAL A 243 7.14 -3.46 3.11
N LEU A 244 6.66 -2.28 2.73
CA LEU A 244 5.67 -2.12 1.67
C LEU A 244 6.35 -2.12 0.31
N TYR A 245 5.76 -2.81 -0.65
CA TYR A 245 6.27 -2.89 -2.01
C TYR A 245 5.15 -2.92 -3.05
N PHE A 246 5.45 -2.46 -4.24
CA PHE A 246 4.58 -2.58 -5.39
C PHE A 246 4.89 -3.84 -6.16
N LEU A 247 3.84 -4.53 -6.60
CA LEU A 247 3.88 -5.50 -7.68
C LEU A 247 3.15 -4.94 -8.89
N THR A 248 3.66 -5.21 -10.10
CA THR A 248 3.03 -4.81 -11.35
C THR A 248 3.04 -5.96 -12.35
N ASN A 249 2.00 -6.02 -13.17
CA ASN A 249 1.90 -6.89 -14.33
C ASN A 249 2.24 -6.16 -15.64
N GLU A 250 2.89 -5.00 -15.57
CA GLU A 250 3.28 -4.19 -16.70
C GLU A 250 4.75 -4.46 -17.09
N GLY A 251 4.96 -5.14 -18.23
CA GLY A 251 6.29 -5.52 -18.71
C GLY A 251 7.08 -4.39 -19.38
N ASN A 252 6.38 -3.37 -19.92
CA ASN A 252 7.00 -2.22 -20.58
C ASN A 252 6.99 -1.00 -19.68
N PHE A 253 7.86 -0.01 -19.96
CA PHE A 253 7.91 1.22 -19.19
C PHE A 253 6.77 2.16 -19.57
N ASN A 254 5.61 1.94 -18.95
CA ASN A 254 4.39 2.73 -19.08
C ASN A 254 4.06 3.43 -17.75
N ILE A 255 2.78 3.82 -17.59
CA ILE A 255 2.30 4.58 -16.43
C ILE A 255 2.48 3.83 -15.10
N ALA A 256 2.33 2.49 -15.06
CA ALA A 256 2.54 1.73 -13.81
C ALA A 256 4.01 1.74 -13.38
N ASN A 257 4.93 1.41 -14.30
CA ASN A 257 6.36 1.49 -14.04
C ASN A 257 6.84 2.93 -13.77
N GLY A 258 6.24 3.93 -14.44
CA GLY A 258 6.48 5.34 -14.17
C GLY A 258 6.09 5.75 -12.76
N PHE A 259 4.90 5.35 -12.30
CA PHE A 259 4.42 5.57 -10.94
C PHE A 259 5.32 4.88 -9.89
N ILE A 260 5.67 3.62 -10.10
CA ILE A 260 6.58 2.88 -9.22
C ILE A 260 7.93 3.60 -9.11
N ARG A 261 8.51 3.98 -10.25
CA ARG A 261 9.77 4.73 -10.27
C ARG A 261 9.65 6.05 -9.51
N TYR A 262 8.60 6.84 -9.77
CA TYR A 262 8.35 8.09 -9.06
C TYR A 262 8.29 7.88 -7.55
N SER A 263 7.52 6.89 -7.08
CA SER A 263 7.37 6.56 -5.66
C SER A 263 8.70 6.24 -4.98
N CYS A 264 9.66 5.68 -5.73
CA CYS A 264 11.01 5.37 -5.25
C CYS A 264 12.01 6.51 -5.42
N THR A 265 11.64 7.65 -6.06
CA THR A 265 12.52 8.85 -6.14
C THR A 265 12.50 9.66 -4.85
N GLN A 266 13.40 10.65 -4.76
CA GLN A 266 13.42 11.57 -3.61
C GLN A 266 12.07 12.22 -3.35
N LEU A 267 11.32 12.65 -4.38
CA LEU A 267 10.00 13.25 -4.23
C LEU A 267 8.99 12.28 -3.63
N GLY A 268 8.91 11.05 -4.16
CA GLY A 268 8.04 10.00 -3.61
C GLY A 268 8.42 9.65 -2.17
N GLN A 269 9.70 9.57 -1.86
CA GLN A 269 10.19 9.24 -0.52
C GLN A 269 9.93 10.37 0.50
N MET A 270 9.93 11.63 0.08
CA MET A 270 9.47 12.75 0.91
C MET A 270 7.97 12.65 1.23
N ILE A 271 7.16 12.13 0.30
CA ILE A 271 5.74 11.87 0.56
C ILE A 271 5.60 10.76 1.61
N VAL A 272 6.34 9.66 1.46
CA VAL A 272 6.35 8.56 2.45
C VAL A 272 6.69 9.07 3.85
N GLU A 273 7.73 9.93 3.98
CA GLU A 273 8.11 10.58 5.25
C GLU A 273 6.98 11.44 5.81
N LYS A 274 6.29 12.23 4.97
CA LYS A 274 5.15 13.07 5.38
C LYS A 274 3.93 12.27 5.80
N GLU A 275 3.78 11.05 5.30
CA GLU A 275 2.75 10.11 5.74
C GLU A 275 3.08 9.45 7.10
N GLY A 276 4.22 9.81 7.71
CA GLY A 276 4.67 9.27 9.00
C GLY A 276 5.22 7.85 8.91
N LEU A 277 5.61 7.41 7.71
CA LEU A 277 6.27 6.14 7.47
C LEU A 277 7.77 6.33 7.23
N GLN A 278 8.53 5.25 7.36
CA GLN A 278 9.96 5.29 7.07
C GLN A 278 10.19 5.09 5.56
N PRO A 279 10.83 6.06 4.86
CA PRO A 279 11.26 5.86 3.48
C PRO A 279 12.20 4.66 3.34
N TYR A 280 11.96 3.83 2.33
CA TYR A 280 12.83 2.68 2.05
C TYR A 280 14.10 3.11 1.31
N ASN A 281 13.95 4.04 0.35
CA ASN A 281 15.06 4.58 -0.43
C ASN A 281 15.53 5.89 0.22
N ILE A 282 16.71 5.87 0.84
CA ILE A 282 17.27 7.04 1.53
C ILE A 282 18.19 7.79 0.57
N TYR A 283 17.85 9.05 0.29
CA TYR A 283 18.65 9.96 -0.53
C TYR A 283 19.44 10.91 0.36
N LYS A 284 20.74 11.08 0.10
CA LYS A 284 21.54 12.12 0.75
C LYS A 284 21.00 13.48 0.28
N ARG A 285 20.68 14.35 1.22
CA ARG A 285 20.35 15.76 0.91
C ARG A 285 21.64 16.47 0.49
N GLU A 286 21.77 16.82 -0.77
CA GLU A 286 22.82 17.73 -1.24
C GLU A 286 22.28 19.16 -1.03
N VAL A 287 22.90 19.90 -0.10
CA VAL A 287 22.63 21.34 0.07
C VAL A 287 23.54 22.07 -0.89
N GLN A 288 23.00 22.50 -2.02
CA GLN A 288 23.71 23.48 -2.86
C GLN A 288 23.61 24.85 -2.17
N MET A 289 24.67 25.24 -1.50
CA MET A 289 24.84 26.63 -1.07
C MET A 289 25.11 27.48 -2.32
N ARG A 290 24.20 28.40 -2.64
CA ARG A 290 24.38 29.43 -3.66
C ARG A 290 25.02 30.64 -3.03
#